data_dee7632f367a05b1ea97e1c295c651a6
#
_entry.id   dee7632f367a05b1ea97e1c295c651a6
#
_cell.length_a   1.000
_cell.length_b   1.000
_cell.length_c   1.000
_cell.angle_alpha   90.00
_cell.angle_beta   90.00
_cell.angle_gamma   90.00
#
_symmetry.space_group_name_H-M   'P 1'
#
loop_
_entity.id
_entity.type
_entity.pdbx_description
1 polymer ?
#
loop_
_entity_poly.entity_id
_entity_poly.type
_entity_poly.pdbx_seq_one_letter_code
_entity_poly.pdbx_strand_id
1 'polypeptide(L)'
;MNSYPLKSFWLVLIYLLLAAYLYSFSEYGLNVWDEGGYANGTLRTLNGEKAMEDFNPSGYLSGRYIYGAIFFKLFGVSIQSLRIGVILITPIMIFMTFAISRRIMPQGFAFLTAVFVLSAPAMYYNRFFTFFCILNLYLLVRCVERIQPQRYLFLAGAILLSGFFKFEVALFSFLCSVTVFTMQSFFKTKQKHSLMQEGQASFIGRTKFWISIVLLI
;
A
#
# COMPACT_ATOMS: atom_id res chain seq x y z
N MET A 1 32.32 9.49 -6.89
CA MET A 1 31.62 10.42 -5.98
C MET A 1 30.15 10.02 -5.89
N ASN A 2 29.69 9.61 -4.71
CA ASN A 2 28.34 9.05 -4.52
C ASN A 2 27.29 10.17 -4.56
N SER A 3 26.44 10.16 -5.60
CA SER A 3 25.30 11.10 -5.77
C SER A 3 24.05 10.73 -4.91
N TYR A 4 24.20 9.89 -3.89
CA TYR A 4 23.09 9.41 -3.05
C TYR A 4 22.43 10.47 -2.17
N PRO A 5 23.14 11.40 -1.52
CA PRO A 5 22.49 12.35 -0.61
C PRO A 5 21.54 13.32 -1.31
N LEU A 6 21.85 13.74 -2.54
CA LEU A 6 21.02 14.68 -3.29
C LEU A 6 19.67 14.04 -3.73
N LYS A 7 19.68 12.77 -4.12
CA LYS A 7 18.44 12.05 -4.50
C LYS A 7 17.51 11.84 -3.29
N SER A 8 18.06 11.51 -2.14
CA SER A 8 17.28 11.36 -0.91
C SER A 8 16.66 12.67 -0.45
N PHE A 9 17.37 13.78 -0.57
CA PHE A 9 16.86 15.11 -0.26
C PHE A 9 15.63 15.46 -1.10
N TRP A 10 15.67 15.26 -2.41
CA TRP A 10 14.53 15.54 -3.29
C TRP A 10 13.32 14.66 -2.98
N LEU A 11 13.52 13.40 -2.62
CA LEU A 11 12.42 12.51 -2.23
C LEU A 11 11.73 12.99 -0.95
N VAL A 12 12.50 13.41 0.05
CA VAL A 12 11.95 13.99 1.29
C VAL A 12 11.22 15.30 1.01
N LEU A 13 11.80 16.17 0.19
CA LEU A 13 11.17 17.44 -0.18
C LEU A 13 9.82 17.21 -0.90
N ILE A 14 9.77 16.32 -1.88
CA ILE A 14 8.54 15.98 -2.59
C ILE A 14 7.51 15.36 -1.62
N TYR A 15 7.94 14.50 -0.72
CA TYR A 15 7.06 13.94 0.32
C TYR A 15 6.43 15.05 1.17
N LEU A 16 7.22 15.98 1.66
CA LEU A 16 6.74 17.10 2.49
C LEU A 16 5.81 18.03 1.72
N LEU A 17 6.11 18.33 0.45
CA LEU A 17 5.24 19.14 -0.40
C LEU A 17 3.89 18.46 -0.66
N LEU A 18 3.88 17.15 -0.92
CA LEU A 18 2.64 16.39 -1.06
C LEU A 18 1.84 16.34 0.24
N ALA A 19 2.50 16.15 1.38
CA ALA A 19 1.84 16.16 2.68
C ALA A 19 1.26 17.55 3.00
N ALA A 20 1.99 18.63 2.74
CA ALA A 20 1.52 20.00 2.91
C ALA A 20 0.33 20.32 1.99
N TYR A 21 0.38 19.90 0.73
CA TYR A 21 -0.73 20.01 -0.21
C TYR A 21 -1.98 19.30 0.31
N LEU A 22 -1.86 18.03 0.74
CA LEU A 22 -2.99 17.28 1.30
C LEU A 22 -3.52 17.91 2.60
N TYR A 23 -2.63 18.45 3.42
CA TYR A 23 -3.01 19.13 4.66
C TYR A 23 -3.84 20.39 4.39
N SER A 24 -3.53 21.16 3.34
CA SER A 24 -4.29 22.36 2.99
C SER A 24 -5.76 22.09 2.65
N PHE A 25 -6.11 20.85 2.29
CA PHE A 25 -7.47 20.40 2.04
C PHE A 25 -8.09 19.61 3.21
N SER A 26 -7.34 19.40 4.28
CA SER A 26 -7.76 18.51 5.37
C SER A 26 -8.91 19.04 6.22
N GLU A 27 -9.27 20.30 6.12
CA GLU A 27 -10.40 20.89 6.82
C GLU A 27 -11.73 20.79 6.03
N TYR A 28 -11.65 20.47 4.73
CA TYR A 28 -12.81 20.41 3.86
C TYR A 28 -13.43 19.01 3.82
N GLY A 29 -14.77 19.02 3.77
CA GLY A 29 -15.58 17.81 3.64
C GLY A 29 -15.52 16.91 4.87
N LEU A 30 -16.64 16.63 5.47
CA LEU A 30 -16.79 15.69 6.58
C LEU A 30 -17.76 14.58 6.18
N ASN A 31 -17.30 13.35 6.20
CA ASN A 31 -18.19 12.20 6.13
C ASN A 31 -18.52 11.74 7.55
N VAL A 32 -19.68 12.20 8.05
CA VAL A 32 -20.11 11.95 9.42
C VAL A 32 -20.19 10.45 9.74
N TRP A 33 -20.63 9.62 8.78
CA TRP A 33 -20.77 8.18 9.00
C TRP A 33 -19.42 7.49 9.07
N ASP A 34 -18.56 7.70 8.12
CA ASP A 34 -17.31 6.96 7.98
C ASP A 34 -16.18 7.53 8.85
N GLU A 35 -16.00 8.86 8.84
CA GLU A 35 -15.01 9.51 9.69
C GLU A 35 -15.49 9.59 11.14
N GLY A 36 -16.79 9.82 11.36
CA GLY A 36 -17.38 9.77 12.70
C GLY A 36 -17.29 8.38 13.32
N GLY A 37 -17.58 7.35 12.56
CA GLY A 37 -17.41 5.96 13.00
C GLY A 37 -15.94 5.63 13.33
N TYR A 38 -15.00 6.11 12.51
CA TYR A 38 -13.56 5.97 12.77
C TYR A 38 -13.13 6.73 14.03
N ALA A 39 -13.58 7.98 14.18
CA ALA A 39 -13.26 8.80 15.34
C ALA A 39 -13.82 8.21 16.64
N ASN A 40 -15.09 7.77 16.62
CA ASN A 40 -15.72 7.14 17.78
C ASN A 40 -15.00 5.86 18.21
N GLY A 41 -14.73 4.93 17.29
CA GLY A 41 -13.98 3.72 17.60
C GLY A 41 -12.55 4.01 18.07
N THR A 42 -11.91 5.04 17.51
CA THR A 42 -10.59 5.50 17.96
C THR A 42 -10.62 6.07 19.39
N LEU A 43 -11.64 6.86 19.72
CA LEU A 43 -11.82 7.43 21.06
C LEU A 43 -12.07 6.32 22.10
N ARG A 44 -12.90 5.36 21.75
CA ARG A 44 -13.15 4.18 22.59
C ARG A 44 -11.86 3.39 22.85
N THR A 45 -11.08 3.17 21.79
CA THR A 45 -9.75 2.50 21.90
C THR A 45 -8.78 3.32 22.75
N LEU A 46 -8.76 4.65 22.62
CA LEU A 46 -7.95 5.53 23.46
C LEU A 46 -8.31 5.40 24.95
N ASN A 47 -9.59 5.18 25.25
CA ASN A 47 -10.11 4.95 26.59
C ASN A 47 -9.92 3.50 27.11
N GLY A 48 -9.25 2.64 26.34
CA GLY A 48 -8.90 1.28 26.71
C GLY A 48 -9.89 0.21 26.25
N GLU A 49 -10.95 0.58 25.53
CA GLU A 49 -11.89 -0.37 24.95
C GLU A 49 -11.27 -1.10 23.76
N LYS A 50 -11.64 -2.35 23.55
CA LYS A 50 -11.12 -3.20 22.47
C LYS A 50 -12.16 -3.38 21.37
N ALA A 51 -11.74 -3.13 20.13
CA ALA A 51 -12.56 -3.44 18.96
C ALA A 51 -12.84 -4.95 18.91
N MET A 52 -14.03 -5.35 18.53
CA MET A 52 -14.59 -6.71 18.47
C MET A 52 -15.02 -7.30 19.84
N GLU A 53 -14.50 -6.79 20.96
CA GLU A 53 -14.94 -7.20 22.31
C GLU A 53 -15.96 -6.20 22.86
N ASP A 54 -15.58 -4.92 22.94
CA ASP A 54 -16.38 -3.88 23.59
C ASP A 54 -17.22 -3.08 22.59
N PHE A 55 -16.86 -3.09 21.30
CA PHE A 55 -17.63 -2.44 20.25
C PHE A 55 -17.47 -3.09 18.86
N ASN A 56 -18.50 -2.92 18.02
CA ASN A 56 -18.47 -3.39 16.63
C ASN A 56 -17.66 -2.42 15.77
N PRO A 57 -16.55 -2.86 15.16
CA PRO A 57 -15.67 -2.02 14.36
C PRO A 57 -16.11 -1.82 12.90
N SER A 58 -17.36 -2.18 12.54
CA SER A 58 -17.95 -1.98 11.21
C SER A 58 -17.05 -2.50 10.04
N GLY A 59 -16.54 -3.72 10.17
CA GLY A 59 -15.73 -4.39 9.12
C GLY A 59 -14.25 -4.01 9.11
N TYR A 60 -13.78 -3.29 10.14
CA TYR A 60 -12.35 -3.05 10.38
C TYR A 60 -11.88 -3.77 11.64
N LEU A 61 -10.58 -3.99 11.77
CA LEU A 61 -9.99 -4.59 12.95
C LEU A 61 -9.26 -3.54 13.80
N SER A 62 -8.74 -3.98 14.94
CA SER A 62 -8.15 -3.11 15.96
C SER A 62 -7.05 -2.18 15.45
N GLY A 63 -6.27 -2.59 14.45
CA GLY A 63 -5.13 -1.84 13.93
C GLY A 63 -5.48 -0.42 13.49
N ARG A 64 -6.64 -0.24 12.84
CA ARG A 64 -7.10 1.09 12.41
C ARG A 64 -7.31 2.02 13.60
N TYR A 65 -7.96 1.56 14.64
CA TYR A 65 -8.29 2.35 15.82
C TYR A 65 -7.08 2.63 16.70
N ILE A 66 -6.19 1.64 16.85
CA ILE A 66 -4.91 1.82 17.56
C ILE A 66 -4.05 2.86 16.83
N TYR A 67 -3.97 2.79 15.51
CA TYR A 67 -3.28 3.81 14.72
C TYR A 67 -3.87 5.20 14.94
N GLY A 68 -5.19 5.35 14.89
CA GLY A 68 -5.88 6.61 15.18
C GLY A 68 -5.63 7.11 16.59
N ALA A 69 -5.66 6.21 17.60
CA ALA A 69 -5.43 6.55 18.99
C ALA A 69 -4.03 7.15 19.25
N ILE A 70 -3.02 6.73 18.47
CA ILE A 70 -1.69 7.36 18.51
C ILE A 70 -1.79 8.85 18.13
N PHE A 71 -2.53 9.18 17.08
CA PHE A 71 -2.70 10.57 16.63
C PHE A 71 -3.56 11.37 17.59
N PHE A 72 -4.60 10.78 18.17
CA PHE A 72 -5.37 11.44 19.26
C PHE A 72 -4.51 11.76 20.46
N LYS A 73 -3.61 10.86 20.84
CA LYS A 73 -2.67 11.07 21.96
C LYS A 73 -1.64 12.16 21.65
N LEU A 74 -1.18 12.27 20.41
CA LEU A 74 -0.14 13.23 20.00
C LEU A 74 -0.69 14.64 19.72
N PHE A 75 -1.87 14.74 19.09
CA PHE A 75 -2.42 15.98 18.56
C PHE A 75 -3.75 16.38 19.16
N GLY A 76 -4.26 15.62 20.13
CA GLY A 76 -5.57 15.81 20.73
C GLY A 76 -6.71 15.15 19.96
N VAL A 77 -7.87 15.04 20.64
CA VAL A 77 -9.06 14.36 20.09
C VAL A 77 -9.77 15.28 19.08
N SER A 78 -9.53 15.05 17.80
CA SER A 78 -10.17 15.78 16.71
C SER A 78 -10.16 14.97 15.41
N ILE A 79 -11.08 15.25 14.49
CA ILE A 79 -11.07 14.68 13.14
C ILE A 79 -9.77 15.02 12.41
N GLN A 80 -9.27 16.24 12.61
CA GLN A 80 -8.02 16.70 12.02
C GLN A 80 -6.82 15.82 12.42
N SER A 81 -6.74 15.40 13.69
CA SER A 81 -5.69 14.51 14.16
C SER A 81 -5.70 13.17 13.40
N LEU A 82 -6.87 12.61 13.12
CA LEU A 82 -6.99 11.38 12.32
C LEU A 82 -6.58 11.59 10.87
N ARG A 83 -6.94 12.74 10.29
CA ARG A 83 -6.58 13.10 8.92
C ARG A 83 -5.08 13.27 8.75
N ILE A 84 -4.37 13.81 9.74
CA ILE A 84 -2.89 13.86 9.75
C ILE A 84 -2.29 12.47 9.56
N GLY A 85 -2.79 11.46 10.28
CA GLY A 85 -2.33 10.08 10.12
C GLY A 85 -2.48 9.56 8.69
N VAL A 86 -3.59 9.87 8.02
CA VAL A 86 -3.84 9.47 6.63
C VAL A 86 -3.00 10.29 5.64
N ILE A 87 -2.80 11.58 5.90
CA ILE A 87 -1.95 12.46 5.09
C ILE A 87 -0.52 11.94 5.05
N LEU A 88 0.00 11.42 6.15
CA LEU A 88 1.36 10.88 6.21
C LEU A 88 1.57 9.62 5.37
N ILE A 89 0.58 8.76 5.22
CA ILE A 89 0.70 7.54 4.40
C ILE A 89 0.45 7.78 2.91
N THR A 90 -0.30 8.82 2.55
CA THR A 90 -0.71 9.08 1.15
C THR A 90 0.47 9.36 0.20
N PRO A 91 1.48 10.17 0.53
CA PRO A 91 2.65 10.34 -0.33
C PRO A 91 3.42 9.04 -0.56
N ILE A 92 3.47 8.15 0.45
CA ILE A 92 4.09 6.83 0.32
C ILE A 92 3.34 5.99 -0.73
N MET A 93 1.99 6.03 -0.71
CA MET A 93 1.17 5.38 -1.74
C MET A 93 1.49 5.91 -3.13
N ILE A 94 1.63 7.22 -3.30
CA ILE A 94 1.96 7.88 -4.57
C ILE A 94 3.31 7.38 -5.09
N PHE A 95 4.33 7.34 -4.24
CA PHE A 95 5.65 6.83 -4.60
C PHE A 95 5.63 5.35 -4.98
N MET A 96 4.91 4.52 -4.23
CA MET A 96 4.78 3.09 -4.54
C MET A 96 4.03 2.87 -5.86
N THR A 97 2.93 3.60 -6.09
CA THR A 97 2.17 3.54 -7.34
C THR A 97 3.04 3.94 -8.53
N PHE A 98 3.78 5.04 -8.42
CA PHE A 98 4.74 5.43 -9.46
C PHE A 98 5.80 4.35 -9.71
N ALA A 99 6.35 3.79 -8.63
CA ALA A 99 7.38 2.76 -8.73
C ALA A 99 6.87 1.46 -9.37
N ILE A 100 5.61 1.06 -9.14
CA ILE A 100 4.97 -0.08 -9.80
C ILE A 100 4.72 0.26 -11.27
N SER A 101 4.07 1.39 -11.55
CA SER A 101 3.63 1.80 -12.88
C SER A 101 4.82 1.95 -13.86
N ARG A 102 5.95 2.47 -13.39
CA ARG A 102 7.17 2.57 -14.21
C ARG A 102 7.71 1.24 -14.75
N ARG A 103 7.27 0.11 -14.21
CA ARG A 103 7.71 -1.21 -14.67
C ARG A 103 6.97 -1.69 -15.90
N ILE A 104 5.76 -1.17 -16.12
CA ILE A 104 4.84 -1.63 -17.16
C ILE A 104 4.54 -0.56 -18.21
N MET A 105 4.75 0.71 -17.89
CA MET A 105 4.41 1.83 -18.76
C MET A 105 5.51 2.89 -18.82
N PRO A 106 5.53 3.76 -19.87
CA PRO A 106 6.44 4.89 -19.98
C PRO A 106 6.32 5.85 -18.79
N GLN A 107 7.40 6.56 -18.47
CA GLN A 107 7.50 7.41 -17.29
C GLN A 107 6.39 8.46 -17.17
N GLY A 108 5.97 9.08 -18.29
CA GLY A 108 4.88 10.07 -18.30
C GLY A 108 3.55 9.48 -17.84
N PHE A 109 3.18 8.30 -18.35
CA PHE A 109 1.95 7.61 -17.92
C PHE A 109 2.04 7.12 -16.49
N ALA A 110 3.21 6.63 -16.05
CA ALA A 110 3.43 6.26 -14.65
C ALA A 110 3.26 7.45 -13.71
N PHE A 111 3.72 8.64 -14.11
CA PHE A 111 3.51 9.88 -13.37
C PHE A 111 2.02 10.24 -13.29
N LEU A 112 1.29 10.19 -14.41
CA LEU A 112 -0.16 10.44 -14.43
C LEU A 112 -0.90 9.47 -13.50
N THR A 113 -0.57 8.18 -13.53
CA THR A 113 -1.16 7.18 -12.62
C THR A 113 -0.94 7.55 -11.15
N ALA A 114 0.25 8.01 -10.79
CA ALA A 114 0.56 8.46 -9.43
C ALA A 114 -0.23 9.73 -9.06
N VAL A 115 -0.41 10.67 -10.00
CA VAL A 115 -1.23 11.87 -9.79
C VAL A 115 -2.71 11.53 -9.57
N PHE A 116 -3.24 10.50 -10.23
CA PHE A 116 -4.60 10.04 -9.98
C PHE A 116 -4.83 9.56 -8.53
N VAL A 117 -3.81 8.98 -7.90
CA VAL A 117 -3.89 8.64 -6.47
C VAL A 117 -4.03 9.89 -5.59
N LEU A 118 -3.39 10.99 -6.00
CA LEU A 118 -3.49 12.27 -5.31
C LEU A 118 -4.87 12.92 -5.51
N SER A 119 -5.41 12.86 -6.74
CA SER A 119 -6.67 13.49 -7.13
C SER A 119 -7.92 12.74 -6.66
N ALA A 120 -7.77 11.47 -6.23
CA ALA A 120 -8.89 10.75 -5.64
C ALA A 120 -9.46 11.55 -4.47
N PRO A 121 -10.82 11.76 -4.42
CA PRO A 121 -11.42 12.59 -3.38
C PRO A 121 -10.90 12.14 -2.03
N ALA A 122 -10.65 13.11 -1.17
CA ALA A 122 -10.07 12.90 0.16
C ALA A 122 -11.05 12.14 1.10
N MET A 123 -11.46 10.97 0.69
CA MET A 123 -12.11 10.00 1.57
C MET A 123 -11.06 9.42 2.49
N TYR A 124 -10.64 10.21 3.45
CA TYR A 124 -9.55 9.90 4.37
C TYR A 124 -9.72 8.56 5.07
N TYR A 125 -10.95 8.14 5.32
CA TYR A 125 -11.24 6.92 6.08
C TYR A 125 -10.87 5.61 5.33
N ASN A 126 -10.93 5.58 3.99
CA ASN A 126 -10.64 4.38 3.19
C ASN A 126 -9.19 4.29 2.70
N ARG A 127 -8.34 5.26 2.99
CA ARG A 127 -6.94 5.27 2.54
C ARG A 127 -6.13 4.09 3.08
N PHE A 128 -6.45 3.57 4.25
CA PHE A 128 -5.78 2.38 4.79
C PHE A 128 -5.96 1.14 3.91
N PHE A 129 -7.19 0.91 3.40
CA PHE A 129 -7.44 -0.18 2.46
C PHE A 129 -6.54 -0.04 1.23
N THR A 130 -6.60 1.09 0.55
CA THR A 130 -5.81 1.38 -0.64
C THR A 130 -4.31 1.31 -0.36
N PHE A 131 -3.87 1.84 0.78
CA PHE A 131 -2.47 1.80 1.20
C PHE A 131 -1.95 0.37 1.28
N PHE A 132 -2.63 -0.52 1.99
CA PHE A 132 -2.20 -1.90 2.14
C PHE A 132 -2.26 -2.70 0.83
N CYS A 133 -3.27 -2.45 -0.01
CA CYS A 133 -3.32 -3.05 -1.35
C CYS A 133 -2.10 -2.67 -2.19
N ILE A 134 -1.75 -1.37 -2.23
CA ILE A 134 -0.59 -0.87 -2.98
C ILE A 134 0.72 -1.37 -2.36
N LEU A 135 0.84 -1.37 -1.04
CA LEU A 135 2.02 -1.86 -0.32
C LEU A 135 2.28 -3.34 -0.62
N ASN A 136 1.26 -4.18 -0.46
CA ASN A 136 1.38 -5.62 -0.71
C ASN A 136 1.70 -5.89 -2.18
N LEU A 137 1.06 -5.19 -3.12
CA LEU A 137 1.37 -5.29 -4.55
C LEU A 137 2.81 -4.85 -4.85
N TYR A 138 3.27 -3.73 -4.27
CA TYR A 138 4.64 -3.25 -4.44
C TYR A 138 5.66 -4.30 -3.96
N LEU A 139 5.45 -4.85 -2.78
CA LEU A 139 6.34 -5.87 -2.21
C LEU A 139 6.30 -7.18 -3.01
N LEU A 140 5.12 -7.60 -3.47
CA LEU A 140 4.98 -8.77 -4.34
C LEU A 140 5.77 -8.60 -5.64
N VAL A 141 5.65 -7.46 -6.31
CA VAL A 141 6.44 -7.15 -7.51
C VAL A 141 7.94 -7.20 -7.21
N ARG A 142 8.38 -6.67 -6.06
CA ARG A 142 9.78 -6.73 -5.64
C ARG A 142 10.27 -8.16 -5.37
N CYS A 143 9.40 -9.05 -4.88
CA CYS A 143 9.72 -10.48 -4.71
C CYS A 143 9.88 -11.19 -6.06
N VAL A 144 8.99 -10.88 -7.01
CA VAL A 144 9.05 -11.46 -8.37
C VAL A 144 10.31 -11.01 -9.12
N GLU A 145 10.73 -9.75 -8.97
CA GLU A 145 11.93 -9.20 -9.62
C GLU A 145 13.23 -9.85 -9.16
N ARG A 146 13.33 -10.09 -7.86
CA ARG A 146 14.55 -10.71 -7.27
C ARG A 146 14.17 -11.60 -6.10
N ILE A 147 14.54 -12.87 -6.19
CA ILE A 147 14.34 -13.86 -5.14
C ILE A 147 15.35 -13.58 -4.02
N GLN A 148 14.86 -12.95 -2.94
CA GLN A 148 15.65 -12.66 -1.75
C GLN A 148 14.81 -12.95 -0.50
N PRO A 149 15.30 -13.77 0.47
CA PRO A 149 14.52 -14.14 1.66
C PRO A 149 13.93 -12.93 2.42
N GLN A 150 14.70 -11.85 2.53
CA GLN A 150 14.27 -10.62 3.19
C GLN A 150 13.02 -10.02 2.56
N ARG A 151 12.87 -10.07 1.23
CA ARG A 151 11.70 -9.51 0.53
C ARG A 151 10.44 -10.31 0.81
N TYR A 152 10.55 -11.63 0.88
CA TYR A 152 9.44 -12.51 1.27
C TYR A 152 9.03 -12.25 2.71
N LEU A 153 9.99 -12.02 3.62
CA LEU A 153 9.71 -11.66 4.99
C LEU A 153 8.96 -10.32 5.10
N PHE A 154 9.39 -9.30 4.33
CA PHE A 154 8.69 -8.01 4.27
C PHE A 154 7.28 -8.14 3.70
N LEU A 155 7.08 -8.93 2.64
CA LEU A 155 5.76 -9.19 2.08
C LEU A 155 4.86 -9.91 3.08
N ALA A 156 5.35 -10.96 3.74
CA ALA A 156 4.60 -11.69 4.76
C ALA A 156 4.23 -10.76 5.93
N GLY A 157 5.17 -9.95 6.43
CA GLY A 157 4.92 -8.98 7.48
C GLY A 157 3.88 -7.92 7.07
N ALA A 158 3.92 -7.43 5.82
CA ALA A 158 2.95 -6.47 5.32
C ALA A 158 1.55 -7.08 5.17
N ILE A 159 1.45 -8.35 4.72
CA ILE A 159 0.17 -9.07 4.66
C ILE A 159 -0.40 -9.27 6.07
N LEU A 160 0.40 -9.69 7.04
CA LEU A 160 -0.04 -9.84 8.43
C LEU A 160 -0.48 -8.50 9.02
N LEU A 161 0.30 -7.45 8.79
CA LEU A 161 -0.06 -6.10 9.24
C LEU A 161 -1.36 -5.61 8.60
N SER A 162 -1.56 -5.84 7.30
CA SER A 162 -2.82 -5.49 6.64
C SER A 162 -4.00 -6.25 7.23
N GLY A 163 -3.81 -7.51 7.65
CA GLY A 163 -4.82 -8.31 8.36
C GLY A 163 -5.22 -7.71 9.69
N PHE A 164 -4.30 -7.09 10.39
CA PHE A 164 -4.59 -6.38 11.63
C PHE A 164 -5.46 -5.12 11.43
N PHE A 165 -5.45 -4.53 10.23
CA PHE A 165 -6.31 -3.41 9.86
C PHE A 165 -7.61 -3.86 9.21
N LYS A 166 -7.53 -4.78 8.24
CA LYS A 166 -8.67 -5.28 7.49
C LYS A 166 -8.37 -6.68 6.95
N PHE A 167 -9.09 -7.68 7.46
CA PHE A 167 -8.84 -9.09 7.16
C PHE A 167 -8.92 -9.42 5.66
N GLU A 168 -9.90 -8.86 4.95
CA GLU A 168 -10.11 -9.12 3.53
C GLU A 168 -8.90 -8.70 2.68
N VAL A 169 -8.23 -7.60 3.04
CA VAL A 169 -7.01 -7.15 2.34
C VAL A 169 -5.89 -8.16 2.50
N ALA A 170 -5.71 -8.69 3.71
CA ALA A 170 -4.69 -9.71 3.95
C ALA A 170 -4.99 -11.00 3.18
N LEU A 171 -6.26 -11.45 3.23
CA LEU A 171 -6.68 -12.67 2.53
C LEU A 171 -6.46 -12.55 1.02
N PHE A 172 -6.94 -11.47 0.38
CA PHE A 172 -6.73 -11.24 -1.04
C PHE A 172 -5.25 -11.12 -1.40
N SER A 173 -4.47 -10.38 -0.63
CA SER A 173 -3.03 -10.23 -0.87
C SER A 173 -2.29 -11.56 -0.74
N PHE A 174 -2.68 -12.39 0.23
CA PHE A 174 -2.12 -13.73 0.39
C PHE A 174 -2.46 -14.62 -0.80
N LEU A 175 -3.74 -14.69 -1.20
CA LEU A 175 -4.18 -15.49 -2.36
C LEU A 175 -3.50 -15.05 -3.65
N CYS A 176 -3.41 -13.74 -3.91
CA CYS A 176 -2.69 -13.19 -5.05
C CYS A 176 -1.20 -13.59 -5.02
N SER A 177 -0.57 -13.53 -3.85
CA SER A 177 0.86 -13.90 -3.69
C SER A 177 1.07 -15.40 -3.98
N VAL A 178 0.23 -16.27 -3.43
CA VAL A 178 0.28 -17.71 -3.68
C VAL A 178 0.11 -18.00 -5.17
N THR A 179 -0.90 -17.39 -5.81
CA THR A 179 -1.16 -17.55 -7.24
C THR A 179 0.05 -17.15 -8.08
N VAL A 180 0.61 -15.96 -7.83
CA VAL A 180 1.77 -15.45 -8.57
C VAL A 180 2.99 -16.36 -8.40
N PHE A 181 3.29 -16.81 -7.19
CA PHE A 181 4.45 -17.68 -6.94
C PHE A 181 4.25 -19.08 -7.52
N THR A 182 3.06 -19.64 -7.47
CA THR A 182 2.73 -20.91 -8.11
C THR A 182 2.90 -20.82 -9.62
N MET A 183 2.36 -19.77 -10.26
CA MET A 183 2.55 -19.53 -11.68
C MET A 183 4.01 -19.34 -12.04
N GLN A 184 4.76 -18.55 -11.27
CA GLN A 184 6.20 -18.34 -11.50
C GLN A 184 6.98 -19.66 -11.42
N SER A 185 6.68 -20.54 -10.47
CA SER A 185 7.29 -21.86 -10.32
C SER A 185 6.98 -22.76 -11.51
N PHE A 186 5.71 -22.82 -11.92
CA PHE A 186 5.26 -23.59 -13.06
C PHE A 186 5.95 -23.18 -14.37
N PHE A 187 6.07 -21.90 -14.63
CA PHE A 187 6.74 -21.39 -15.84
C PHE A 187 8.25 -21.62 -15.83
N LYS A 188 8.91 -21.51 -14.67
CA LYS A 188 10.33 -21.86 -14.54
C LYS A 188 10.57 -23.33 -14.85
N THR A 189 9.73 -24.23 -14.36
CA THR A 189 9.81 -25.67 -14.63
C THR A 189 9.63 -25.95 -16.13
N LYS A 190 8.59 -25.36 -16.76
CA LYS A 190 8.35 -25.53 -18.19
C LYS A 190 9.50 -24.97 -19.06
N GLN A 191 10.09 -23.85 -18.65
CA GLN A 191 11.22 -23.26 -19.36
C GLN A 191 12.49 -24.13 -19.22
N LYS A 192 12.74 -24.74 -18.07
CA LYS A 192 13.84 -25.68 -17.90
C LYS A 192 13.71 -26.88 -18.83
N HIS A 193 12.49 -27.38 -19.06
CA HIS A 193 12.21 -28.44 -20.02
C HIS A 193 12.38 -27.99 -21.47
N SER A 194 11.96 -26.76 -21.83
CA SER A 194 12.12 -26.24 -23.21
C SER A 194 13.55 -25.83 -23.54
N LEU A 195 14.34 -25.36 -22.54
CA LEU A 195 15.76 -25.02 -22.73
C LEU A 195 16.64 -26.25 -22.91
N MET A 196 16.17 -27.45 -22.52
CA MET A 196 16.81 -28.70 -22.93
C MET A 196 16.56 -29.00 -24.42
N GLN A 197 15.62 -28.33 -25.09
CA GLN A 197 15.28 -28.52 -26.49
C GLN A 197 15.67 -27.36 -27.41
N GLU A 198 15.81 -26.12 -26.93
CA GLU A 198 16.19 -24.97 -27.76
C GLU A 198 16.97 -23.91 -26.98
N GLY A 199 18.15 -23.54 -27.52
CA GLY A 199 18.99 -22.48 -26.95
C GLY A 199 18.36 -21.09 -27.08
N GLN A 200 18.38 -20.37 -25.97
CA GLN A 200 18.25 -18.90 -25.79
C GLN A 200 17.11 -18.15 -26.50
N ALA A 201 16.09 -17.77 -25.71
CA ALA A 201 15.27 -16.61 -26.01
C ALA A 201 14.85 -15.88 -24.72
N SER A 202 14.91 -14.57 -24.75
CA SER A 202 15.01 -13.59 -23.69
C SER A 202 13.97 -13.65 -22.56
N PHE A 203 14.47 -13.68 -21.33
CA PHE A 203 13.76 -13.64 -20.05
C PHE A 203 13.00 -12.32 -19.77
N ILE A 204 13.38 -11.22 -20.39
CA ILE A 204 12.90 -9.85 -20.07
C ILE A 204 11.47 -9.56 -20.56
N GLY A 205 11.04 -10.17 -21.66
CA GLY A 205 9.72 -9.95 -22.24
C GLY A 205 8.56 -10.56 -21.44
N ARG A 206 8.82 -11.67 -20.75
CA ARG A 206 7.77 -12.46 -20.05
C ARG A 206 7.39 -11.90 -18.69
N THR A 207 8.32 -11.27 -17.96
CA THR A 207 8.01 -10.67 -16.66
C THR A 207 7.06 -9.48 -16.81
N LYS A 208 7.18 -8.70 -17.90
CA LYS A 208 6.28 -7.58 -18.21
C LYS A 208 4.84 -8.04 -18.47
N PHE A 209 4.66 -9.16 -19.18
CA PHE A 209 3.35 -9.72 -19.50
C PHE A 209 2.57 -10.14 -18.24
N TRP A 210 3.23 -10.78 -17.28
CA TRP A 210 2.57 -11.28 -16.05
C TRP A 210 2.24 -10.17 -15.04
N ILE A 211 3.06 -9.13 -14.95
CA ILE A 211 2.73 -7.96 -14.15
C ILE A 211 1.46 -7.29 -14.72
N SER A 212 1.28 -7.27 -16.04
CA SER A 212 0.07 -6.72 -16.68
C SER A 212 -1.19 -7.52 -16.35
N ILE A 213 -1.12 -8.85 -16.23
CA ILE A 213 -2.28 -9.70 -15.90
C ILE A 213 -2.69 -9.50 -14.44
N VAL A 214 -1.74 -9.45 -13.50
CA VAL A 214 -2.03 -9.23 -12.06
C VAL A 214 -2.62 -7.84 -11.79
N LEU A 215 -2.39 -6.89 -12.68
CA LEU A 215 -2.96 -5.52 -12.59
C LEU A 215 -4.34 -5.40 -13.26
N LEU A 216 -4.79 -6.42 -14.01
CA LEU A 216 -6.10 -6.47 -14.67
C LEU A 216 -7.18 -7.19 -13.84
N ILE A 217 -6.80 -7.88 -12.77
CA ILE A 217 -7.65 -8.53 -11.77
C ILE A 217 -7.75 -7.63 -10.53
#